data_7b0b38984ccf6a856bd1fe9e7c590d19
#
_entry.id   7b0b38984ccf6a856bd1fe9e7c590d19
#
_cell.length_a   1.000
_cell.length_b   1.000
_cell.length_c   1.000
_cell.angle_alpha   90.00
_cell.angle_beta   90.00
_cell.angle_gamma   90.00
#
_symmetry.space_group_name_H-M   'P 1'
#
loop_
_entity.id
_entity.type
_entity.pdbx_description
1 polymer ?
#
loop_
_entity_poly.entity_id
_entity_poly.type
_entity_poly.pdbx_seq_one_letter_code
_entity_poly.pdbx_strand_id
1 'polypeptide(L)'
;MNSNDKNLVPGKIIMSDEVNTAHSRVIPEQPRHWNRWKGRLAWIITGISVVVAAGAVGANAEYFQTNPKVIEHYHSLAESAQDKIAIVEIRGAIMGGEGFARHQLDQVKADKAIRAIVLRVDSPGGTVSGSDELHYRIQKLATERNLPVVVSMGSIAASGGYYVAMASSGQDEIIFAEPSTVTGSIGVIIPHFDFSQV
;
A
#
# COMPACT_ATOMS: atom_id res chain seq x y z
N MET A 1 -65.10 81.43 19.03
CA MET A 1 -66.48 80.99 18.70
C MET A 1 -66.48 79.51 18.46
N ASN A 2 -67.16 78.85 19.34
CA ASN A 2 -67.90 77.56 19.28
C ASN A 2 -67.09 76.29 18.95
N SER A 3 -66.94 75.53 19.87
CA SER A 3 -67.83 74.62 20.68
C SER A 3 -68.26 73.37 19.86
N ASN A 4 -67.96 72.34 20.33
CA ASN A 4 -68.69 71.16 20.87
C ASN A 4 -67.94 69.87 20.51
N ASP A 5 -67.41 69.28 21.48
CA ASP A 5 -68.01 68.45 22.56
C ASP A 5 -68.52 67.09 22.12
N LYS A 6 -67.96 66.13 22.76
CA LYS A 6 -68.57 64.86 23.23
C LYS A 6 -68.78 63.71 22.22
N ASN A 7 -68.07 62.67 22.35
CA ASN A 7 -68.50 61.50 23.17
C ASN A 7 -67.46 60.36 23.06
N LEU A 8 -66.69 60.29 24.06
CA LEU A 8 -65.93 59.06 24.35
C LEU A 8 -66.92 58.07 24.92
N VAL A 9 -67.17 57.05 24.18
CA VAL A 9 -67.79 55.83 24.68
C VAL A 9 -66.66 54.89 25.17
N PRO A 10 -66.63 54.49 26.42
CA PRO A 10 -65.64 53.57 26.89
C PRO A 10 -65.92 52.22 26.31
N GLY A 11 -65.08 51.82 25.36
CA GLY A 11 -65.07 50.47 24.83
C GLY A 11 -64.66 49.46 25.89
N LYS A 12 -65.61 48.64 26.30
CA LYS A 12 -65.40 47.49 27.17
C LYS A 12 -64.45 46.53 26.52
N ILE A 13 -63.20 46.43 27.01
CA ILE A 13 -62.26 45.40 26.58
C ILE A 13 -62.80 44.11 27.18
N ILE A 14 -63.36 43.23 26.35
CA ILE A 14 -63.65 41.85 26.71
C ILE A 14 -62.34 41.14 26.56
N MET A 15 -61.62 40.88 27.64
CA MET A 15 -60.55 39.91 27.68
C MET A 15 -61.18 38.55 27.55
N SER A 16 -61.23 37.97 26.37
CA SER A 16 -61.50 36.55 26.21
C SER A 16 -60.27 35.80 26.76
N ASP A 17 -60.46 35.17 27.88
CA ASP A 17 -59.53 34.15 28.31
C ASP A 17 -59.58 33.00 27.33
N GLU A 18 -58.84 33.12 26.21
CA GLU A 18 -58.45 31.95 25.44
C GLU A 18 -57.51 31.11 26.33
N VAL A 19 -58.06 30.17 27.00
CA VAL A 19 -57.31 29.09 27.63
C VAL A 19 -56.58 28.37 26.50
N ASN A 20 -55.34 28.82 26.29
CA ASN A 20 -54.39 28.12 25.44
C ASN A 20 -54.10 26.79 26.12
N THR A 21 -54.94 25.80 25.85
CA THR A 21 -54.61 24.39 26.13
C THR A 21 -53.45 24.01 25.22
N ALA A 22 -52.26 24.48 25.59
CA ALA A 22 -51.04 23.88 25.04
C ALA A 22 -51.07 22.41 25.42
N HIS A 23 -51.42 21.57 24.45
CA HIS A 23 -51.18 20.14 24.53
C HIS A 23 -49.68 19.99 24.77
N SER A 24 -49.30 19.91 26.02
CA SER A 24 -47.98 19.43 26.39
C SER A 24 -47.90 18.00 25.89
N ARG A 25 -47.28 17.85 24.72
CA ARG A 25 -46.85 16.51 24.24
C ARG A 25 -45.93 16.00 25.31
N VAL A 26 -46.41 15.11 26.13
CA VAL A 26 -45.57 14.32 27.04
C VAL A 26 -44.67 13.52 26.11
N ILE A 27 -43.46 13.99 25.90
CA ILE A 27 -42.42 13.22 25.23
C ILE A 27 -42.09 12.11 26.22
N PRO A 28 -42.38 10.82 25.87
CA PRO A 28 -42.07 9.76 26.78
C PRO A 28 -40.57 9.76 27.07
N GLU A 29 -40.20 9.94 28.36
CA GLU A 29 -38.80 9.80 28.76
C GLU A 29 -38.33 8.41 28.37
N GLN A 30 -37.37 8.37 27.46
CA GLN A 30 -36.74 7.12 27.07
C GLN A 30 -36.08 6.50 28.33
N PRO A 31 -36.33 5.25 28.63
CA PRO A 31 -35.81 4.64 29.84
C PRO A 31 -34.28 4.71 29.85
N ARG A 32 -33.69 5.29 30.89
CA ARG A 32 -32.22 5.50 31.05
C ARG A 32 -31.37 4.26 30.84
N HIS A 33 -31.96 3.06 31.09
CA HIS A 33 -31.27 1.78 30.85
C HIS A 33 -31.00 1.49 29.38
N TRP A 34 -31.82 1.98 28.41
CA TRP A 34 -31.63 1.83 26.98
C TRP A 34 -30.36 2.51 26.47
N ASN A 35 -30.03 3.66 27.03
CA ASN A 35 -28.80 4.37 26.67
C ASN A 35 -27.55 3.72 27.26
N ARG A 36 -27.65 3.11 28.45
CA ARG A 36 -26.52 2.40 29.09
C ARG A 36 -26.14 1.14 28.32
N TRP A 37 -27.11 0.45 27.74
CA TRP A 37 -26.86 -0.75 26.95
C TRP A 37 -26.20 -0.42 25.62
N LYS A 38 -26.66 0.61 24.93
CA LYS A 38 -26.03 1.13 23.70
C LYS A 38 -24.58 1.55 23.93
N GLY A 39 -24.30 2.22 25.06
CA GLY A 39 -22.94 2.56 25.44
C GLY A 39 -22.05 1.33 25.64
N ARG A 40 -22.53 0.29 26.33
CA ARG A 40 -21.79 -0.96 26.51
C ARG A 40 -21.54 -1.68 25.18
N LEU A 41 -22.55 -1.73 24.31
CA LEU A 41 -22.43 -2.33 23.00
C LEU A 41 -21.39 -1.58 22.13
N ALA A 42 -21.40 -0.25 22.17
CA ALA A 42 -20.41 0.58 21.48
C ALA A 42 -18.98 0.27 21.97
N TRP A 43 -18.76 0.16 23.27
CA TRP A 43 -17.45 -0.21 23.84
C TRP A 43 -17.00 -1.61 23.45
N ILE A 44 -17.93 -2.58 23.36
CA ILE A 44 -17.62 -3.95 22.93
C ILE A 44 -17.22 -3.94 21.44
N ILE A 45 -17.97 -3.25 20.58
CA ILE A 45 -17.66 -3.13 19.16
C ILE A 45 -16.31 -2.45 18.97
N THR A 46 -16.04 -1.36 19.68
CA THR A 46 -14.74 -0.68 19.63
C THR A 46 -13.61 -1.61 20.08
N GLY A 47 -13.80 -2.35 21.16
CA GLY A 47 -12.81 -3.33 21.64
C GLY A 47 -12.52 -4.41 20.60
N ILE A 48 -13.54 -4.99 19.99
CA ILE A 48 -13.40 -5.98 18.92
C ILE A 48 -12.68 -5.36 17.71
N SER A 49 -13.05 -4.14 17.30
CA SER A 49 -12.41 -3.45 16.17
C SER A 49 -10.92 -3.19 16.42
N VAL A 50 -10.56 -2.82 17.66
CA VAL A 50 -9.15 -2.62 18.04
C VAL A 50 -8.38 -3.94 17.99
N VAL A 51 -8.96 -5.04 18.49
CA VAL A 51 -8.32 -6.37 18.44
C VAL A 51 -8.15 -6.85 17.00
N VAL A 52 -9.17 -6.68 16.16
CA VAL A 52 -9.10 -7.04 14.73
C VAL A 52 -8.06 -6.18 14.01
N ALA A 53 -8.04 -4.87 14.28
CA ALA A 53 -7.04 -3.97 13.70
C ALA A 53 -5.62 -4.33 14.17
N ALA A 54 -5.42 -4.62 15.46
CA ALA A 54 -4.14 -5.05 15.99
C ALA A 54 -3.70 -6.40 15.40
N GLY A 55 -4.62 -7.35 15.24
CA GLY A 55 -4.37 -8.62 14.56
C GLY A 55 -4.00 -8.46 13.09
N ALA A 56 -4.71 -7.57 12.38
CA ALA A 56 -4.41 -7.25 10.98
C ALA A 56 -3.04 -6.56 10.84
N VAL A 57 -2.71 -5.63 11.75
CA VAL A 57 -1.38 -5.00 11.78
C VAL A 57 -0.31 -6.03 12.12
N GLY A 58 -0.55 -6.96 13.07
CA GLY A 58 0.38 -8.03 13.41
C GLY A 58 0.63 -8.99 12.23
N ALA A 59 -0.43 -9.43 11.55
CA ALA A 59 -0.31 -10.28 10.37
C ALA A 59 0.41 -9.58 9.20
N ASN A 60 0.16 -8.28 9.03
CA ASN A 60 0.89 -7.48 8.04
C ASN A 60 2.33 -7.14 8.49
N ALA A 61 2.60 -7.02 9.78
CA ALA A 61 3.95 -6.79 10.28
C ALA A 61 4.87 -7.95 9.93
N GLU A 62 4.37 -9.19 9.93
CA GLU A 62 5.13 -10.35 9.47
C GLU A 62 5.42 -10.30 7.96
N TYR A 63 4.47 -9.80 7.16
CA TYR A 63 4.66 -9.53 5.74
C TYR A 63 5.66 -8.39 5.48
N PHE A 64 5.70 -7.38 6.37
CA PHE A 64 6.64 -6.27 6.31
C PHE A 64 7.88 -6.48 7.20
N GLN A 65 8.01 -7.62 7.88
CA GLN A 65 9.25 -7.95 8.56
C GLN A 65 10.35 -8.17 7.53
N THR A 66 11.13 -7.17 7.42
CA THR A 66 12.14 -6.82 6.47
C THR A 66 13.45 -7.60 6.65
N ASN A 67 13.37 -8.84 7.11
CA ASN A 67 14.52 -9.71 7.15
C ASN A 67 14.14 -11.15 6.77
N PRO A 68 13.66 -11.38 5.53
CA PRO A 68 13.58 -12.75 5.06
C PRO A 68 15.00 -13.29 5.07
N LYS A 69 15.26 -14.21 5.97
CA LYS A 69 16.52 -14.96 5.98
C LYS A 69 16.64 -15.61 4.60
N VAL A 70 17.54 -15.08 3.77
CA VAL A 70 17.80 -15.70 2.48
C VAL A 70 18.44 -17.04 2.76
N ILE A 71 17.75 -18.10 2.38
CA ILE A 71 18.25 -19.46 2.48
C ILE A 71 18.81 -19.82 1.12
N GLU A 72 20.08 -20.15 1.06
CA GLU A 72 20.70 -20.63 -0.17
C GLU A 72 20.16 -22.02 -0.50
N HIS A 73 19.60 -22.16 -1.69
CA HIS A 73 19.20 -23.44 -2.24
C HIS A 73 20.16 -23.82 -3.37
N TYR A 74 20.72 -24.99 -3.24
CA TYR A 74 21.48 -25.59 -4.32
C TYR A 74 20.57 -25.93 -5.49
N HIS A 75 20.89 -25.41 -6.68
CA HIS A 75 20.07 -25.60 -7.88
C HIS A 75 20.58 -26.73 -8.76
N SER A 76 21.87 -26.73 -9.09
CA SER A 76 22.44 -27.73 -10.04
C SER A 76 23.97 -27.73 -9.98
N LEU A 77 24.58 -28.75 -10.58
CA LEU A 77 26.01 -29.01 -10.68
C LEU A 77 26.60 -29.59 -9.41
N ALA A 78 27.82 -29.21 -9.01
CA ALA A 78 28.49 -29.80 -7.85
C ALA A 78 28.31 -28.91 -6.61
N GLU A 79 27.64 -29.43 -5.58
CA GLU A 79 27.39 -28.72 -4.33
C GLU A 79 28.69 -28.29 -3.61
N SER A 80 29.75 -29.07 -3.79
CA SER A 80 31.08 -28.82 -3.21
C SER A 80 32.00 -27.97 -4.08
N ALA A 81 31.48 -27.34 -5.14
CA ALA A 81 32.26 -26.47 -6.00
C ALA A 81 32.80 -25.26 -5.24
N GLN A 82 34.07 -24.92 -5.48
CA GLN A 82 34.70 -23.72 -4.90
C GLN A 82 34.16 -22.44 -5.47
N ASP A 83 33.81 -22.44 -6.76
CA ASP A 83 33.22 -21.30 -7.45
C ASP A 83 31.72 -21.52 -7.64
N LYS A 84 30.93 -20.47 -7.36
CA LYS A 84 29.46 -20.49 -7.41
C LYS A 84 28.94 -19.49 -8.44
N ILE A 85 27.77 -19.79 -8.99
CA ILE A 85 26.94 -18.86 -9.74
C ILE A 85 25.71 -18.56 -8.89
N ALA A 86 25.47 -17.29 -8.58
CA ALA A 86 24.29 -16.90 -7.83
C ALA A 86 23.09 -16.68 -8.75
N ILE A 87 21.95 -17.29 -8.44
CA ILE A 87 20.67 -16.94 -9.07
C ILE A 87 19.98 -15.97 -8.14
N VAL A 88 19.82 -14.72 -8.60
CA VAL A 88 19.10 -13.67 -7.89
C VAL A 88 17.72 -13.53 -8.49
N GLU A 89 16.71 -13.79 -7.69
CA GLU A 89 15.31 -13.76 -8.15
C GLU A 89 14.64 -12.42 -7.87
N ILE A 90 14.04 -11.84 -8.92
CA ILE A 90 13.19 -10.64 -8.84
C ILE A 90 11.79 -11.07 -9.24
N ARG A 91 10.92 -11.27 -8.23
CA ARG A 91 9.55 -11.74 -8.45
C ARG A 91 8.52 -10.76 -7.92
N GLY A 92 7.40 -10.66 -8.67
CA GLY A 92 6.27 -9.81 -8.29
C GLY A 92 6.57 -8.32 -8.39
N ALA A 93 5.82 -7.48 -7.68
CA ALA A 93 5.94 -6.03 -7.77
C ALA A 93 7.20 -5.49 -7.08
N ILE A 94 7.91 -4.58 -7.74
CA ILE A 94 9.09 -3.90 -7.22
C ILE A 94 8.66 -2.65 -6.46
N MET A 95 8.63 -2.73 -5.13
CA MET A 95 8.07 -1.67 -4.29
C MET A 95 9.14 -0.78 -3.63
N GLY A 96 10.41 -1.03 -3.86
CA GLY A 96 11.49 -0.29 -3.21
C GLY A 96 11.71 -0.71 -1.75
N GLY A 97 12.78 -0.19 -1.16
CA GLY A 97 13.14 -0.48 0.22
C GLY A 97 13.90 -1.80 0.42
N GLU A 98 13.78 -2.39 1.61
CA GLU A 98 14.53 -3.59 2.00
C GLU A 98 13.83 -4.89 1.55
N GLY A 99 13.59 -5.03 0.26
CA GLY A 99 12.95 -6.22 -0.29
C GLY A 99 13.87 -7.44 -0.39
N PHE A 100 13.27 -8.61 -0.67
CA PHE A 100 13.98 -9.90 -0.79
C PHE A 100 15.14 -9.86 -1.80
N ALA A 101 14.98 -9.15 -2.91
CA ALA A 101 16.04 -8.99 -3.92
C ALA A 101 17.28 -8.29 -3.36
N ARG A 102 17.10 -7.27 -2.51
CA ARG A 102 18.21 -6.58 -1.84
C ARG A 102 19.01 -7.52 -0.94
N HIS A 103 18.34 -8.31 -0.12
CA HIS A 103 19.02 -9.27 0.76
C HIS A 103 19.80 -10.32 -0.01
N GLN A 104 19.30 -10.80 -1.17
CA GLN A 104 20.03 -11.68 -2.05
C GLN A 104 21.31 -11.00 -2.59
N LEU A 105 21.23 -9.73 -3.02
CA LEU A 105 22.40 -8.98 -3.48
C LEU A 105 23.43 -8.76 -2.36
N ASP A 106 22.99 -8.52 -1.14
CA ASP A 106 23.87 -8.38 0.02
C ASP A 106 24.62 -9.70 0.32
N GLN A 107 23.93 -10.85 0.19
CA GLN A 107 24.59 -12.17 0.28
C GLN A 107 25.59 -12.39 -0.86
N VAL A 108 25.22 -12.09 -2.09
CA VAL A 108 26.14 -12.16 -3.23
C VAL A 108 27.39 -11.29 -2.98
N LYS A 109 27.20 -10.11 -2.39
CA LYS A 109 28.31 -9.22 -2.04
C LYS A 109 29.23 -9.83 -1.00
N ALA A 110 28.70 -10.54 -0.01
CA ALA A 110 29.43 -11.14 1.09
C ALA A 110 30.18 -12.43 0.69
N ASP A 111 29.57 -13.27 -0.17
CA ASP A 111 30.17 -14.54 -0.57
C ASP A 111 31.20 -14.37 -1.70
N LYS A 112 32.46 -14.54 -1.37
CA LYS A 112 33.58 -14.43 -2.31
C LYS A 112 33.69 -15.60 -3.30
N ALA A 113 33.00 -16.70 -3.06
CA ALA A 113 32.96 -17.84 -3.97
C ALA A 113 32.09 -17.56 -5.22
N ILE A 114 31.21 -16.57 -5.16
CA ILE A 114 30.34 -16.22 -6.29
C ILE A 114 31.17 -15.51 -7.37
N ARG A 115 31.12 -16.05 -8.59
CA ARG A 115 31.85 -15.62 -9.78
C ARG A 115 30.96 -15.03 -10.88
N ALA A 116 29.66 -15.27 -10.82
CA ALA A 116 28.70 -14.73 -11.78
C ALA A 116 27.33 -14.62 -11.15
N ILE A 117 26.48 -13.80 -11.73
CA ILE A 117 25.07 -13.59 -11.33
C ILE A 117 24.18 -13.99 -12.50
N VAL A 118 23.18 -14.83 -12.24
CA VAL A 118 22.02 -15.00 -13.10
C VAL A 118 20.86 -14.22 -12.45
N LEU A 119 20.42 -13.18 -13.13
CA LEU A 119 19.29 -12.37 -12.69
C LEU A 119 18.00 -12.97 -13.27
N ARG A 120 17.21 -13.69 -12.45
CA ARG A 120 15.92 -14.23 -12.85
C ARG A 120 14.83 -13.21 -12.60
N VAL A 121 14.26 -12.65 -13.67
CA VAL A 121 13.24 -11.59 -13.59
C VAL A 121 11.88 -12.15 -13.97
N ASP A 122 10.94 -12.11 -13.02
CA ASP A 122 9.53 -12.48 -13.21
C ASP A 122 8.64 -11.44 -12.51
N SER A 123 8.62 -10.21 -13.10
CA SER A 123 8.07 -9.02 -12.47
C SER A 123 7.33 -8.14 -13.46
N PRO A 124 6.12 -7.67 -13.12
CA PRO A 124 5.39 -6.66 -13.90
C PRO A 124 5.98 -5.24 -13.75
N GLY A 125 7.01 -5.07 -12.92
CA GLY A 125 7.53 -3.77 -12.50
C GLY A 125 7.00 -3.31 -11.17
N GLY A 126 6.99 -1.99 -10.94
CA GLY A 126 6.56 -1.42 -9.68
C GLY A 126 6.86 0.07 -9.60
N THR A 127 7.32 0.56 -8.44
CA THR A 127 7.66 1.97 -8.28
C THR A 127 8.91 2.35 -9.07
N VAL A 128 8.94 3.59 -9.58
CA VAL A 128 10.11 4.11 -10.31
C VAL A 128 11.35 4.06 -9.44
N SER A 129 11.26 4.59 -8.22
CA SER A 129 12.37 4.62 -7.27
C SER A 129 12.87 3.23 -6.88
N GLY A 130 11.95 2.28 -6.66
CA GLY A 130 12.33 0.90 -6.31
C GLY A 130 13.04 0.19 -7.46
N SER A 131 12.58 0.40 -8.68
CA SER A 131 13.19 -0.17 -9.87
C SER A 131 14.58 0.43 -10.16
N ASP A 132 14.71 1.74 -10.00
CA ASP A 132 15.97 2.45 -10.19
C ASP A 132 17.01 2.06 -9.11
N GLU A 133 16.60 2.02 -7.86
CA GLU A 133 17.47 1.56 -6.76
C GLU A 133 18.00 0.15 -7.01
N LEU A 134 17.12 -0.77 -7.40
CA LEU A 134 17.51 -2.16 -7.64
C LEU A 134 18.45 -2.29 -8.84
N HIS A 135 18.15 -1.61 -9.94
CA HIS A 135 19.01 -1.52 -11.12
C HIS A 135 20.41 -1.00 -10.73
N TYR A 136 20.47 0.12 -10.01
CA TYR A 136 21.74 0.70 -9.55
C TYR A 136 22.55 -0.26 -8.67
N ARG A 137 21.88 -0.95 -7.73
CA ARG A 137 22.55 -1.91 -6.83
C ARG A 137 23.16 -3.09 -7.58
N ILE A 138 22.45 -3.62 -8.58
CA ILE A 138 22.94 -4.72 -9.42
C ILE A 138 24.17 -4.25 -10.21
N GLN A 139 24.08 -3.12 -10.90
CA GLN A 139 25.21 -2.58 -11.66
C GLN A 139 26.41 -2.28 -10.77
N LYS A 140 26.18 -1.68 -9.62
CA LYS A 140 27.24 -1.36 -8.68
C LYS A 140 27.94 -2.63 -8.17
N LEU A 141 27.19 -3.65 -7.78
CA LEU A 141 27.74 -4.93 -7.32
C LEU A 141 28.53 -5.62 -8.43
N ALA A 142 27.97 -5.67 -9.64
CA ALA A 142 28.62 -6.25 -10.79
C ALA A 142 29.96 -5.57 -11.07
N THR A 143 30.00 -4.23 -11.07
CA THR A 143 31.19 -3.44 -11.28
C THR A 143 32.21 -3.58 -10.16
N GLU A 144 31.80 -3.42 -8.90
CA GLU A 144 32.70 -3.51 -7.73
C GLU A 144 33.38 -4.87 -7.60
N ARG A 145 32.70 -5.94 -8.00
CA ARG A 145 33.20 -7.31 -7.89
C ARG A 145 33.66 -7.92 -9.22
N ASN A 146 33.55 -7.18 -10.32
CA ASN A 146 33.79 -7.65 -11.67
C ASN A 146 33.05 -8.97 -11.98
N LEU A 147 31.75 -8.99 -11.66
CA LEU A 147 30.87 -10.14 -11.87
C LEU A 147 30.10 -10.00 -13.16
N PRO A 148 30.15 -10.97 -14.08
CA PRO A 148 29.23 -10.99 -15.20
C PRO A 148 27.81 -11.21 -14.70
N VAL A 149 26.85 -10.48 -15.31
CA VAL A 149 25.42 -10.59 -15.01
C VAL A 149 24.70 -11.04 -16.26
N VAL A 150 24.10 -12.21 -16.19
CA VAL A 150 23.25 -12.79 -17.24
C VAL A 150 21.80 -12.69 -16.78
N VAL A 151 20.91 -12.26 -17.67
CA VAL A 151 19.48 -12.11 -17.37
C VAL A 151 18.67 -13.24 -17.97
N SER A 152 17.81 -13.83 -17.16
CA SER A 152 16.79 -14.81 -17.57
C SER A 152 15.42 -14.26 -17.24
N MET A 153 14.64 -13.87 -18.25
CA MET A 153 13.28 -13.41 -18.07
C MET A 153 12.34 -14.59 -17.91
N GLY A 154 11.42 -14.49 -16.93
CA GLY A 154 10.34 -15.45 -16.70
C GLY A 154 9.13 -15.20 -17.57
N SER A 155 7.96 -15.45 -17.03
CA SER A 155 6.69 -15.23 -17.74
C SER A 155 6.47 -13.76 -18.04
N ILE A 156 6.92 -12.87 -17.15
CA ILE A 156 6.80 -11.43 -17.30
C ILE A 156 8.07 -10.70 -16.85
N ALA A 157 8.54 -9.77 -17.67
CA ALA A 157 9.63 -8.85 -17.33
C ALA A 157 9.28 -7.48 -17.94
N ALA A 158 8.31 -6.79 -17.35
CA ALA A 158 7.72 -5.58 -17.93
C ALA A 158 7.97 -4.34 -17.05
N SER A 159 7.90 -3.15 -17.66
CA SER A 159 8.04 -1.86 -16.97
C SER A 159 9.30 -1.82 -16.10
N GLY A 160 9.18 -1.59 -14.78
CA GLY A 160 10.32 -1.63 -13.86
C GLY A 160 11.08 -2.96 -13.86
N GLY A 161 10.43 -4.10 -14.13
CA GLY A 161 11.08 -5.40 -14.29
C GLY A 161 11.98 -5.44 -15.52
N TYR A 162 11.51 -4.88 -16.65
CA TYR A 162 12.32 -4.71 -17.83
C TYR A 162 13.51 -3.76 -17.57
N TYR A 163 13.26 -2.64 -16.90
CA TYR A 163 14.29 -1.69 -16.55
C TYR A 163 15.40 -2.33 -15.68
N VAL A 164 15.03 -3.13 -14.71
CA VAL A 164 16.00 -3.85 -13.87
C VAL A 164 16.77 -4.91 -14.67
N ALA A 165 16.14 -5.57 -15.64
CA ALA A 165 16.81 -6.52 -16.51
C ALA A 165 17.94 -5.84 -17.34
N MET A 166 17.83 -4.55 -17.63
CA MET A 166 18.88 -3.78 -18.31
C MET A 166 20.10 -3.49 -17.44
N ALA A 167 20.09 -3.87 -16.17
CA ALA A 167 21.27 -3.77 -15.30
C ALA A 167 22.37 -4.79 -15.67
N SER A 168 22.14 -5.64 -16.64
CA SER A 168 23.13 -6.52 -17.20
C SER A 168 24.30 -5.70 -17.79
N SER A 169 25.50 -6.12 -17.51
CA SER A 169 26.73 -5.34 -17.74
C SER A 169 27.20 -5.33 -19.19
N GLY A 170 26.43 -4.72 -20.10
CA GLY A 170 26.93 -4.23 -21.38
C GLY A 170 27.65 -5.21 -22.34
N GLN A 171 27.48 -6.52 -22.14
CA GLN A 171 27.99 -7.52 -23.08
C GLN A 171 26.84 -7.97 -24.01
N ASP A 172 27.17 -8.27 -25.26
CA ASP A 172 26.20 -8.79 -26.19
C ASP A 172 25.66 -10.16 -25.77
N GLU A 173 24.37 -10.43 -26.05
CA GLU A 173 23.69 -11.72 -25.81
C GLU A 173 23.62 -12.24 -24.40
N ILE A 174 23.38 -11.37 -23.43
CA ILE A 174 23.29 -11.74 -22.01
C ILE A 174 21.88 -11.70 -21.45
N ILE A 175 20.89 -11.35 -22.27
CA ILE A 175 19.47 -11.30 -21.88
C ILE A 175 18.71 -12.36 -22.65
N PHE A 176 18.14 -13.31 -21.93
CA PHE A 176 17.36 -14.42 -22.48
C PHE A 176 15.90 -14.26 -22.05
N ALA A 177 15.00 -14.39 -23.00
CA ALA A 177 13.56 -14.44 -22.77
C ALA A 177 12.97 -15.67 -23.45
N GLU A 178 11.95 -16.27 -22.85
CA GLU A 178 11.19 -17.33 -23.50
C GLU A 178 10.29 -16.74 -24.60
N PRO A 179 9.89 -17.49 -25.62
CA PRO A 179 9.01 -16.98 -26.67
C PRO A 179 7.68 -16.43 -26.18
N SER A 180 7.22 -16.87 -25.01
CA SER A 180 5.97 -16.45 -24.36
C SER A 180 6.17 -15.34 -23.33
N THR A 181 7.39 -14.87 -23.11
CA THR A 181 7.68 -13.81 -22.14
C THR A 181 7.00 -12.50 -22.53
N VAL A 182 6.23 -11.92 -21.64
CA VAL A 182 5.73 -10.55 -21.77
C VAL A 182 6.80 -9.59 -21.27
N THR A 183 7.34 -8.75 -22.18
CA THR A 183 8.44 -7.86 -21.84
C THR A 183 8.28 -6.46 -22.45
N GLY A 184 9.11 -5.52 -22.03
CA GLY A 184 9.04 -4.11 -22.47
C GLY A 184 8.08 -3.26 -21.66
N SER A 185 7.17 -2.53 -22.33
CA SER A 185 6.14 -1.68 -21.68
C SER A 185 6.71 -0.73 -20.60
N ILE A 186 7.86 -0.11 -20.90
CA ILE A 186 8.48 0.84 -19.97
C ILE A 186 7.75 2.18 -20.01
N GLY A 187 7.32 2.68 -18.86
CA GLY A 187 6.59 3.94 -18.77
C GLY A 187 6.14 4.23 -17.34
N VAL A 188 5.62 5.44 -17.14
CA VAL A 188 5.09 5.89 -15.83
C VAL A 188 3.60 6.16 -15.98
N ILE A 189 2.80 5.56 -15.10
CA ILE A 189 1.37 5.80 -15.01
C ILE A 189 1.12 6.69 -13.78
N ILE A 190 0.54 7.87 -14.01
CA ILE A 190 0.13 8.78 -12.95
C ILE A 190 -1.40 8.86 -12.98
N PRO A 191 -2.12 8.27 -12.02
CA PRO A 191 -3.57 8.38 -11.94
C PRO A 191 -3.95 9.84 -11.63
N HIS A 192 -4.87 10.40 -12.41
CA HIS A 192 -5.47 11.71 -12.17
C HIS A 192 -6.95 11.52 -11.86
N PHE A 193 -7.38 12.02 -10.71
CA PHE A 193 -8.79 11.99 -10.28
C PHE A 193 -9.39 13.38 -10.49
N ASP A 194 -10.44 13.47 -11.30
CA ASP A 194 -11.19 14.71 -11.49
C ASP A 194 -12.45 14.68 -10.62
N PHE A 195 -12.51 15.59 -9.65
CA PHE A 195 -13.65 15.74 -8.73
C PHE A 195 -14.56 16.93 -9.12
N SER A 196 -14.39 17.51 -10.30
CA SER A 196 -15.15 18.70 -10.73
C SER A 196 -16.63 18.45 -11.00
N GLN A 197 -17.06 17.18 -10.96
CA GLN A 197 -18.46 16.78 -11.23
C GLN A 197 -19.16 16.16 -10.01
N VAL A 198 -18.67 16.40 -8.78
CA VAL A 198 -19.32 15.94 -7.53
C VAL A 198 -20.05 17.08 -6.87
#